data_7b8214366ab06b2aede95dcc00059fca
#
_entry.id   7b8214366ab06b2aede95dcc00059fca
#
_cell.length_a   1.000
_cell.length_b   1.000
_cell.length_c   1.000
_cell.angle_alpha   90.00
_cell.angle_beta   90.00
_cell.angle_gamma   90.00
#
_symmetry.space_group_name_H-M   'P 1'
#
loop_
_entity.id
_entity.type
_entity.pdbx_description
1 polymer ?
#
loop_
_entity_poly.entity_id
_entity_poly.type
_entity_poly.pdbx_seq_one_letter_code
_entity_poly.pdbx_strand_id
1 'polypeptide(L)'
;MRRGRRLAVDVGDARIGVASCDPGGILATPVETVPGRDVPAAHRRLRQLVEEYEPIEVVVGLPRSLKGGEGPAAAKVRGFAQEMARVIAPVPVRLVDERMTTVTASQGLRASGVKSKKGRSVIDQAAAVIILQQALESERVSGTPPGEGVEVVI
;
A
#
# COMPACT_ATOMS: atom_id res chain seq x y z
N MET A 1 16.96 2.58 -11.64
CA MET A 1 15.94 2.06 -10.72
C MET A 1 16.44 0.79 -10.06
N ARG A 2 16.20 0.64 -8.77
CA ARG A 2 16.66 -0.54 -8.00
C ARG A 2 15.98 -1.81 -8.50
N ARG A 3 16.69 -2.92 -8.49
CA ARG A 3 16.14 -4.23 -8.82
C ARG A 3 15.62 -4.90 -7.55
N GLY A 4 14.43 -5.47 -7.62
CA GLY A 4 13.81 -6.21 -6.54
C GLY A 4 12.31 -6.05 -6.54
N ARG A 5 11.61 -7.01 -5.92
CA ARG A 5 10.16 -6.91 -5.74
C ARG A 5 9.81 -5.86 -4.70
N ARG A 6 8.68 -5.21 -4.88
CA ARG A 6 8.07 -4.34 -3.88
C ARG A 6 6.68 -4.87 -3.60
N LEU A 7 6.20 -4.65 -2.37
CA LEU A 7 4.79 -4.83 -2.04
C LEU A 7 4.15 -3.47 -1.88
N ALA A 8 2.87 -3.37 -2.20
CA ALA A 8 2.07 -2.18 -1.90
C ALA A 8 0.87 -2.58 -1.08
N VAL A 9 0.47 -1.69 -0.20
CA VAL A 9 -0.62 -1.91 0.75
C VAL A 9 -1.57 -0.72 0.69
N ASP A 10 -2.86 -1.00 0.47
CA ASP A 10 -3.94 -0.02 0.55
C ASP A 10 -4.72 -0.30 1.82
N VAL A 11 -4.56 0.57 2.83
CA VAL A 11 -5.13 0.35 4.17
C VAL A 11 -6.56 0.89 4.23
N GLY A 12 -7.52 -0.01 4.30
CA GLY A 12 -8.92 0.32 4.57
C GLY A 12 -9.32 -0.04 6.00
N ASP A 13 -10.51 0.36 6.41
CA ASP A 13 -11.01 0.10 7.78
C ASP A 13 -11.25 -1.39 8.03
N ALA A 14 -11.85 -2.06 7.07
CA ALA A 14 -12.22 -3.47 7.19
C ALA A 14 -11.35 -4.41 6.35
N ARG A 15 -10.68 -3.89 5.32
CA ARG A 15 -9.91 -4.67 4.35
C ARG A 15 -8.67 -3.93 3.92
N ILE A 16 -7.62 -4.69 3.68
CA ILE A 16 -6.31 -4.18 3.26
C ILE A 16 -5.96 -4.88 1.95
N GLY A 17 -5.86 -4.12 0.87
CA GLY A 17 -5.45 -4.64 -0.43
C GLY A 17 -3.93 -4.74 -0.51
N VAL A 18 -3.43 -5.83 -1.11
CA VAL A 18 -1.98 -6.05 -1.27
C VAL A 18 -1.68 -6.35 -2.73
N ALA A 19 -0.61 -5.75 -3.23
CA ALA A 19 -0.09 -5.98 -4.58
C ALA A 19 1.41 -6.20 -4.52
N SER A 20 1.96 -6.86 -5.53
CA SER A 20 3.41 -7.04 -5.68
C SER A 20 3.82 -6.73 -7.11
N CYS A 21 5.13 -6.61 -7.35
CA CYS A 21 5.65 -6.45 -8.70
C CYS A 21 6.74 -7.49 -8.98
N ASP A 22 7.14 -7.58 -10.25
CA ASP A 22 8.26 -8.41 -10.69
C ASP A 22 9.58 -7.83 -10.16
N PRO A 23 10.68 -8.62 -10.15
CA PRO A 23 11.99 -8.12 -9.72
C PRO A 23 12.53 -6.95 -10.55
N GLY A 24 12.08 -6.81 -11.80
CA GLY A 24 12.45 -5.68 -12.66
C GLY A 24 11.69 -4.39 -12.36
N GLY A 25 10.65 -4.46 -11.53
CA GLY A 25 9.85 -3.28 -11.19
C GLY A 25 9.02 -2.75 -12.35
N ILE A 26 8.54 -3.62 -13.23
CA ILE A 26 7.82 -3.22 -14.44
C ILE A 26 6.32 -3.29 -14.25
N LEU A 27 5.81 -4.38 -13.70
CA LEU A 27 4.37 -4.65 -13.63
C LEU A 27 3.92 -5.00 -12.22
N ALA A 28 2.96 -4.23 -11.70
CA ALA A 28 2.29 -4.53 -10.44
C ALA A 28 1.13 -5.50 -10.69
N THR A 29 0.99 -6.49 -9.81
CA THR A 29 -0.08 -7.49 -9.88
C THR A 29 -0.72 -7.67 -8.51
N PRO A 30 -2.01 -8.06 -8.46
CA PRO A 30 -2.70 -8.26 -7.17
C PRO A 30 -2.17 -9.49 -6.43
N VAL A 31 -2.17 -9.42 -5.11
CA VAL A 31 -1.74 -10.53 -4.25
C VAL A 31 -2.92 -11.09 -3.46
N GLU A 32 -3.48 -10.30 -2.55
CA GLU A 32 -4.63 -10.72 -1.76
C GLU A 32 -5.28 -9.54 -1.05
N THR A 33 -6.44 -9.79 -0.44
CA THR A 33 -7.09 -8.85 0.47
C THR A 33 -6.99 -9.42 1.88
N VAL A 34 -6.36 -8.66 2.78
CA VAL A 34 -6.15 -9.06 4.16
C VAL A 34 -7.27 -8.45 5.01
N PRO A 35 -7.95 -9.22 5.90
CA PRO A 35 -8.90 -8.64 6.84
C PRO A 35 -8.20 -7.61 7.74
N GLY A 36 -8.77 -6.42 7.88
CA GLY A 36 -8.11 -5.30 8.55
C GLY A 36 -8.69 -4.90 9.90
N ARG A 37 -9.79 -5.49 10.35
CA ARG A 37 -10.42 -5.11 11.63
C ARG A 37 -9.61 -5.54 12.84
N ASP A 38 -9.02 -6.72 12.79
CA ASP A 38 -8.08 -7.19 13.79
C ASP A 38 -6.68 -6.74 13.36
N VAL A 39 -6.24 -5.60 13.84
CA VAL A 39 -4.98 -4.97 13.40
C VAL A 39 -3.76 -5.84 13.68
N PRO A 40 -3.60 -6.44 14.88
CA PRO A 40 -2.47 -7.35 15.10
C PRO A 40 -2.46 -8.55 14.15
N ALA A 41 -3.62 -9.13 13.85
CA ALA A 41 -3.71 -10.23 12.88
C ALA A 41 -3.32 -9.78 11.48
N ALA A 42 -3.74 -8.57 11.08
CA ALA A 42 -3.38 -7.99 9.80
C ALA A 42 -1.86 -7.83 9.68
N HIS A 43 -1.21 -7.30 10.70
CA HIS A 43 0.25 -7.15 10.70
C HIS A 43 0.97 -8.50 10.64
N ARG A 44 0.46 -9.53 11.31
CA ARG A 44 1.04 -10.88 11.23
C ARG A 44 0.94 -11.42 9.81
N ARG A 45 -0.21 -11.23 9.14
CA ARG A 45 -0.37 -11.69 7.76
C ARG A 45 0.55 -10.93 6.81
N LEU A 46 0.68 -9.61 6.97
CA LEU A 46 1.57 -8.80 6.16
C LEU A 46 3.03 -9.24 6.34
N ARG A 47 3.43 -9.57 7.57
CA ARG A 47 4.75 -10.11 7.82
C ARG A 47 4.99 -11.43 7.08
N GLN A 48 4.00 -12.33 7.07
CA GLN A 48 4.09 -13.58 6.31
C GLN A 48 4.26 -13.32 4.82
N LEU A 49 3.54 -12.34 4.27
CA LEU A 49 3.67 -11.96 2.86
C LEU A 49 5.05 -11.38 2.56
N VAL A 50 5.59 -10.58 3.47
CA VAL A 50 6.95 -10.05 3.33
C VAL A 50 7.97 -11.19 3.31
N GLU A 51 7.82 -12.17 4.18
CA GLU A 51 8.70 -13.34 4.20
C GLU A 51 8.59 -14.17 2.91
N GLU A 52 7.38 -14.29 2.37
CA GLU A 52 7.12 -15.05 1.14
C GLU A 52 7.66 -14.34 -0.11
N TYR A 53 7.41 -13.05 -0.25
CA TYR A 53 7.77 -12.29 -1.45
C TYR A 53 9.15 -11.68 -1.41
N GLU A 54 9.76 -11.57 -0.23
CA GLU A 54 11.08 -10.98 -0.01
C GLU A 54 11.26 -9.62 -0.69
N PRO A 55 10.35 -8.65 -0.44
CA PRO A 55 10.43 -7.36 -1.10
C PRO A 55 11.60 -6.51 -0.58
N ILE A 56 12.09 -5.61 -1.43
CA ILE A 56 13.10 -4.63 -1.01
C ILE A 56 12.48 -3.48 -0.23
N GLU A 57 11.18 -3.28 -0.35
CA GLU A 57 10.42 -2.30 0.43
C GLU A 57 8.93 -2.57 0.32
N VAL A 58 8.17 -2.00 1.25
CA VAL A 58 6.70 -2.01 1.22
C VAL A 58 6.22 -0.56 1.10
N VAL A 59 5.34 -0.31 0.14
CA VAL A 59 4.79 1.02 -0.14
C VAL A 59 3.37 1.07 0.39
N VAL A 60 3.02 2.12 1.12
CA VAL A 60 1.67 2.32 1.67
C VAL A 60 1.09 3.60 1.11
N GLY A 61 -0.12 3.53 0.57
CA GLY A 61 -0.82 4.71 0.07
C GLY A 61 -1.26 5.61 1.21
N LEU A 62 -0.85 6.88 1.17
CA LEU A 62 -1.23 7.87 2.19
C LEU A 62 -2.34 8.76 1.64
N PRO A 63 -3.56 8.70 2.22
CA PRO A 63 -4.65 9.54 1.76
C PRO A 63 -4.42 10.99 2.17
N ARG A 64 -4.58 11.92 1.22
CA ARG A 64 -4.49 13.35 1.46
C ARG A 64 -5.65 14.06 0.76
N SER A 65 -6.03 15.23 1.30
CA SER A 65 -6.97 16.09 0.58
C SER A 65 -6.29 16.68 -0.65
N LEU A 66 -7.08 17.15 -1.62
CA LEU A 66 -6.55 17.78 -2.84
C LEU A 66 -5.68 19.00 -2.53
N LYS A 67 -5.89 19.64 -1.37
CA LYS A 67 -5.09 20.77 -0.92
C LYS A 67 -3.79 20.34 -0.21
N GLY A 68 -3.54 19.05 -0.10
CA GLY A 68 -2.34 18.51 0.55
C GLY A 68 -2.45 18.28 2.06
N GLY A 69 -3.60 18.59 2.66
CA GLY A 69 -3.81 18.37 4.08
C GLY A 69 -4.03 16.91 4.44
N GLU A 70 -3.69 16.55 5.67
CA GLU A 70 -3.89 15.21 6.21
C GLU A 70 -5.00 15.24 7.27
N GLY A 71 -5.99 14.39 7.08
CA GLY A 71 -7.09 14.24 8.02
C GLY A 71 -6.98 12.96 8.85
N PRO A 72 -8.09 12.53 9.47
CA PRO A 72 -8.09 11.30 10.30
C PRO A 72 -7.67 10.05 9.56
N ALA A 73 -8.02 9.92 8.28
CA ALA A 73 -7.62 8.76 7.48
C ALA A 73 -6.10 8.68 7.32
N ALA A 74 -5.45 9.83 7.08
CA ALA A 74 -3.99 9.88 6.97
C ALA A 74 -3.33 9.54 8.30
N ALA A 75 -3.85 10.05 9.41
CA ALA A 75 -3.32 9.74 10.74
C ALA A 75 -3.41 8.23 11.03
N LYS A 76 -4.50 7.60 10.66
CA LYS A 76 -4.69 6.16 10.82
C LYS A 76 -3.67 5.37 10.00
N VAL A 77 -3.47 5.75 8.75
CA VAL A 77 -2.52 5.07 7.87
C VAL A 77 -1.08 5.27 8.37
N ARG A 78 -0.73 6.44 8.85
CA ARG A 78 0.60 6.69 9.42
C ARG A 78 0.87 5.79 10.64
N GLY A 79 -0.10 5.66 11.53
CA GLY A 79 0.00 4.78 12.69
C GLY A 79 0.16 3.31 12.27
N PHE A 80 -0.63 2.88 11.30
CA PHE A 80 -0.54 1.53 10.76
C PHE A 80 0.84 1.27 10.14
N ALA A 81 1.34 2.22 9.35
CA ALA A 81 2.64 2.10 8.68
C ALA A 81 3.80 2.07 9.68
N GLN A 82 3.73 2.84 10.76
CA GLN A 82 4.74 2.82 11.81
C GLN A 82 4.83 1.45 12.49
N GLU A 83 3.68 0.88 12.84
CA GLU A 83 3.65 -0.45 13.43
C GLU A 83 4.12 -1.51 12.44
N MET A 84 3.71 -1.42 11.18
CA MET A 84 4.16 -2.34 10.16
C MET A 84 5.68 -2.26 9.99
N ALA A 85 6.27 -1.05 9.99
CA ALA A 85 7.71 -0.88 9.87
C ALA A 85 8.47 -1.60 10.98
N ARG A 86 7.92 -1.59 12.19
CA ARG A 86 8.48 -2.34 13.32
C ARG A 86 8.36 -3.86 13.11
N VAL A 87 7.20 -4.31 12.67
CA VAL A 87 6.88 -5.75 12.52
C VAL A 87 7.70 -6.40 11.42
N ILE A 88 7.94 -5.69 10.31
CA ILE A 88 8.65 -6.25 9.15
C ILE A 88 10.11 -5.80 9.05
N ALA A 89 10.63 -5.08 10.05
CA ALA A 89 12.02 -4.66 10.03
C ALA A 89 12.93 -5.88 9.77
N PRO A 90 14.00 -5.75 8.97
CA PRO A 90 14.60 -4.52 8.45
C PRO A 90 14.05 -4.05 7.10
N VAL A 91 12.99 -4.66 6.59
CA VAL A 91 12.39 -4.22 5.32
C VAL A 91 11.77 -2.83 5.50
N PRO A 92 12.18 -1.82 4.70
CA PRO A 92 11.68 -0.47 4.87
C PRO A 92 10.25 -0.30 4.38
N VAL A 93 9.53 0.62 5.03
CA VAL A 93 8.19 1.04 4.66
C VAL A 93 8.26 2.49 4.15
N ARG A 94 7.56 2.78 3.06
CA ARG A 94 7.49 4.11 2.49
C ARG A 94 6.03 4.51 2.29
N LEU A 95 5.72 5.77 2.56
CA LEU A 95 4.40 6.34 2.33
C LEU A 95 4.40 7.09 1.00
N VAL A 96 3.43 6.81 0.14
CA VAL A 96 3.28 7.50 -1.14
C VAL A 96 1.94 8.22 -1.17
N ASP A 97 1.95 9.45 -1.69
CA ASP A 97 0.76 10.28 -1.80
C ASP A 97 -0.18 9.71 -2.87
N GLU A 98 -1.39 9.33 -2.48
CA GLU A 98 -2.36 8.73 -3.42
C GLU A 98 -3.33 9.75 -4.05
N ARG A 99 -3.29 11.03 -3.65
CA ARG A 99 -4.27 12.04 -4.13
C ARG A 99 -4.18 12.30 -5.64
N MET A 100 -3.02 12.09 -6.24
CA MET A 100 -2.78 12.32 -7.67
C MET A 100 -2.85 11.03 -8.49
N THR A 101 -3.44 9.98 -7.93
CA THR A 101 -3.52 8.67 -8.56
C THR A 101 -4.94 8.34 -8.98
N THR A 102 -5.10 7.30 -9.81
CA THR A 102 -6.41 6.77 -10.18
C THR A 102 -7.05 5.95 -9.05
N VAL A 103 -6.41 5.83 -7.89
CA VAL A 103 -6.99 5.23 -6.68
C VAL A 103 -8.31 5.91 -6.32
N THR A 104 -8.40 7.24 -6.50
CA THR A 104 -9.62 8.00 -6.26
C THR A 104 -10.79 7.48 -7.09
N ALA A 105 -10.56 7.10 -8.35
CA ALA A 105 -11.59 6.51 -9.20
C ALA A 105 -12.04 5.15 -8.67
N SER A 106 -11.13 4.32 -8.19
CA SER A 106 -11.45 3.03 -7.56
C SER A 106 -12.28 3.21 -6.30
N GLN A 107 -11.97 4.22 -5.49
CA GLN A 107 -12.75 4.58 -4.31
C GLN A 107 -14.15 5.06 -4.70
N GLY A 108 -14.26 5.80 -5.80
CA GLY A 108 -15.54 6.22 -6.34
C GLY A 108 -16.42 5.04 -6.75
N LEU A 109 -15.83 3.99 -7.33
CA LEU A 109 -16.55 2.76 -7.66
C LEU A 109 -17.09 2.07 -6.41
N ARG A 110 -16.31 2.03 -5.32
CA ARG A 110 -16.78 1.51 -4.03
C ARG A 110 -17.98 2.30 -3.51
N ALA A 111 -17.89 3.62 -3.58
CA ALA A 111 -18.96 4.50 -3.12
C ALA A 111 -20.23 4.38 -3.97
N SER A 112 -20.11 4.11 -5.27
CA SER A 112 -21.24 3.99 -6.18
C SER A 112 -21.95 2.63 -6.11
N GLY A 113 -21.54 1.72 -5.26
CA GLY A 113 -22.35 0.56 -4.88
C GLY A 113 -21.89 -0.80 -5.34
N VAL A 114 -20.60 -1.04 -5.47
CA VAL A 114 -20.08 -2.42 -5.58
C VAL A 114 -20.33 -3.09 -4.25
N LYS A 115 -21.38 -3.89 -4.17
CA LYS A 115 -21.89 -4.44 -2.91
C LYS A 115 -21.43 -5.86 -2.63
N SER A 116 -20.94 -6.61 -3.61
CA SER A 116 -20.53 -7.99 -3.39
C SER A 116 -19.18 -8.02 -2.68
N LYS A 117 -19.03 -8.94 -1.74
CA LYS A 117 -17.77 -9.15 -1.01
C LYS A 117 -16.61 -9.43 -1.98
N LYS A 118 -16.85 -10.22 -3.02
CA LYS A 118 -15.87 -10.54 -4.05
C LYS A 118 -15.46 -9.28 -4.84
N GLY A 119 -16.44 -8.44 -5.22
CA GLY A 119 -16.16 -7.21 -5.95
C GLY A 119 -15.35 -6.23 -5.13
N ARG A 120 -15.60 -6.12 -3.82
CA ARG A 120 -14.84 -5.24 -2.92
C ARG A 120 -13.40 -5.71 -2.77
N SER A 121 -13.17 -7.03 -2.66
CA SER A 121 -11.80 -7.58 -2.60
C SER A 121 -11.01 -7.25 -3.86
N VAL A 122 -11.63 -7.36 -5.02
CA VAL A 122 -10.99 -7.03 -6.30
C VAL A 122 -10.64 -5.53 -6.35
N ILE A 123 -11.55 -4.65 -5.87
CA ILE A 123 -11.31 -3.21 -5.83
C ILE A 123 -10.14 -2.86 -4.90
N ASP A 124 -10.08 -3.48 -3.71
CA ASP A 124 -9.00 -3.25 -2.75
C ASP A 124 -7.65 -3.65 -3.33
N GLN A 125 -7.58 -4.79 -4.01
CA GLN A 125 -6.36 -5.24 -4.67
C GLN A 125 -5.99 -4.34 -5.85
N ALA A 126 -6.99 -3.90 -6.63
CA ALA A 126 -6.76 -2.99 -7.75
C ALA A 126 -6.19 -1.65 -7.27
N ALA A 127 -6.69 -1.13 -6.14
CA ALA A 127 -6.16 0.09 -5.55
C ALA A 127 -4.69 -0.08 -5.17
N ALA A 128 -4.33 -1.21 -4.56
CA ALA A 128 -2.93 -1.50 -4.22
C ALA A 128 -2.05 -1.61 -5.46
N VAL A 129 -2.55 -2.22 -6.55
CA VAL A 129 -1.84 -2.29 -7.83
C VAL A 129 -1.55 -0.89 -8.36
N ILE A 130 -2.54 0.01 -8.32
CA ILE A 130 -2.38 1.39 -8.79
C ILE A 130 -1.33 2.12 -7.95
N ILE A 131 -1.39 1.99 -6.63
CA ILE A 131 -0.41 2.59 -5.71
C ILE A 131 1.00 2.12 -6.08
N LEU A 132 1.17 0.82 -6.28
CA LEU A 132 2.48 0.26 -6.60
C LEU A 132 2.97 0.71 -7.97
N GLN A 133 2.10 0.68 -8.99
CA GLN A 133 2.48 1.09 -10.34
C GLN A 133 2.93 2.55 -10.35
N GLN A 134 2.27 3.41 -9.61
CA GLN A 134 2.65 4.81 -9.47
C GLN A 134 3.98 4.98 -8.73
N ALA A 135 4.19 4.19 -7.69
CA ALA A 135 5.46 4.21 -6.95
C ALA A 135 6.64 3.80 -7.84
N LEU A 136 6.44 2.76 -8.66
CA LEU A 136 7.45 2.30 -9.62
C LEU A 136 7.76 3.38 -10.65
N GLU A 137 6.73 4.03 -11.19
CA GLU A 137 6.90 5.11 -12.16
C GLU A 137 7.63 6.31 -11.56
N SER A 138 7.27 6.67 -10.33
CA SER A 138 7.93 7.76 -9.60
C SER A 138 9.43 7.49 -9.43
N GLU A 139 9.80 6.28 -9.04
CA GLU A 139 11.20 5.92 -8.89
C GLU A 139 11.93 5.92 -10.24
N ARG A 140 11.26 5.42 -11.29
CA ARG A 140 11.85 5.41 -12.64
C ARG A 140 12.18 6.82 -13.13
N VAL A 141 11.28 7.78 -12.87
CA VAL A 141 11.46 9.16 -13.31
C VAL A 141 12.46 9.91 -12.45
N SER A 142 12.38 9.77 -11.12
CA SER A 142 13.22 10.54 -10.20
C SER A 142 14.59 9.92 -9.93
N GLY A 143 14.72 8.61 -10.09
CA GLY A 143 15.94 7.87 -9.74
C GLY A 143 16.12 7.66 -8.24
N THR A 144 15.12 8.01 -7.43
CA THR A 144 15.15 7.87 -5.96
C THR A 144 13.95 7.04 -5.49
N PRO A 145 14.03 6.40 -4.30
CA PRO A 145 12.89 5.67 -3.74
C PRO A 145 11.64 6.56 -3.65
N PRO A 146 10.44 5.99 -3.86
CA PRO A 146 9.21 6.80 -3.89
C PRO A 146 8.78 7.27 -2.51
N GLY A 147 8.15 8.43 -2.46
CA GLY A 147 7.48 8.94 -1.26
C GLY A 147 8.42 9.24 -0.11
N GLU A 148 7.91 9.06 1.12
CA GLU A 148 8.69 9.30 2.34
C GLU A 148 8.92 8.01 3.13
N GLY A 149 10.11 7.86 3.72
CA GLY A 149 10.43 6.71 4.55
C GLY A 149 9.75 6.79 5.91
N VAL A 150 9.35 5.62 6.42
CA VAL A 150 8.78 5.50 7.76
C VAL A 150 9.88 5.04 8.70
N GLU A 151 10.13 5.81 9.77
CA GLU A 151 11.14 5.44 10.76
C GLU A 151 10.64 4.29 11.64
N VAL A 152 11.55 3.38 11.95
CA VAL A 152 11.26 2.30 12.91
C VAL A 152 11.45 2.85 14.31
N VAL A 153 10.37 2.90 15.07
CA VAL A 153 10.40 3.34 16.47
C VAL A 153 10.45 2.08 17.33
N ILE A 154 11.54 1.97 18.08
CA ILE A 154 11.78 0.82 18.95
C ILE A 154 11.44 1.18 20.39
#